data_00f797afe1aaa636b7f413ee5ea470f8
#
_entry.id   00f797afe1aaa636b7f413ee5ea470f8
#
_cell.length_a   1.000
_cell.length_b   1.000
_cell.length_c   1.000
_cell.angle_alpha   90.00
_cell.angle_beta   90.00
_cell.angle_gamma   90.00
#
_symmetry.space_group_name_H-M   'P 1'
#
loop_
_entity.id
_entity.type
_entity.pdbx_description
1 polymer ?
#
loop_
_entity_poly.entity_id
_entity_poly.type
_entity_poly.pdbx_seq_one_letter_code
_entity_poly.pdbx_strand_id
1 'polypeptide(L)'
;MKKKKSLSMLLALSVFVFLLTGCNSITQTTTQNEGEGADTPKTTTEKVVLKFAAQNDNTPATQAAIDAFNGSQDKYEVQWVEMTNDSAQMHDQLLTSLSSGSDEYDILSMDVVWAGEFAGAGFIAPIDAYMSDAGLAKDQFNSGSMASGNFKGKQYTLPFFPDLGLLYFRSDIVSDEDAAKLMSGDYTYADLAAMSEKYAGQAGTKYGFLYQSKQYEGLTVNVTEFTKSFADIKGGLEQMLTFTTAGYSPKDILNYMEGETHTNFEQGNGVFARNWPYQFGRIKGQEDGVTVKVDQVGIAPLPNGGSVGGWLLGINKNSKNAEGAWEFVKFLSGPDGQKIMSIQGGYLPGFNALLEDQEVIGGNDMLSYEGFKNALSNTIARPVSPEYSKVSDTIQIEAHKYLSSGEGLDAAVEAIQAAIAQ
;
A
#
# COMPACT_ATOMS: atom_id res chain seq x y z
N MET A 1 42.83 -33.87 22.39
CA MET A 1 42.52 -35.30 22.75
C MET A 1 41.03 -35.53 22.73
N LYS A 2 40.57 -36.52 21.91
CA LYS A 2 39.34 -37.34 22.04
C LYS A 2 37.99 -36.59 22.07
N LYS A 3 36.93 -36.91 21.32
CA LYS A 3 36.66 -38.02 20.35
C LYS A 3 35.43 -37.63 19.53
N LYS A 4 35.44 -37.91 18.21
CA LYS A 4 34.28 -38.02 17.33
C LYS A 4 33.31 -39.11 17.81
N LYS A 5 32.00 -38.91 17.60
CA LYS A 5 31.09 -40.02 17.31
C LYS A 5 30.09 -39.58 16.25
N SER A 6 30.27 -40.14 15.08
CA SER A 6 29.31 -40.31 14.02
C SER A 6 28.33 -41.43 14.39
N LEU A 7 27.08 -41.30 13.97
CA LEU A 7 26.22 -42.47 13.83
C LEU A 7 25.35 -42.27 12.58
N SER A 8 25.63 -43.08 11.58
CA SER A 8 24.90 -43.28 10.33
C SER A 8 23.82 -44.36 10.53
N MET A 9 22.94 -44.48 9.52
CA MET A 9 22.08 -45.64 9.18
C MET A 9 20.66 -45.58 9.79
N LEU A 10 19.59 -45.74 9.04
CA LEU A 10 19.29 -46.77 8.03
C LEU A 10 18.12 -46.30 7.11
N LEU A 11 18.27 -46.67 5.87
CA LEU A 11 17.30 -46.71 4.78
C LEU A 11 16.27 -47.81 5.02
N ALA A 12 14.99 -47.56 4.80
CA ALA A 12 14.00 -48.62 4.65
C ALA A 12 13.04 -48.25 3.49
N LEU A 13 13.30 -48.86 2.37
CA LEU A 13 12.50 -48.92 1.14
C LEU A 13 11.38 -49.91 1.37
N SER A 14 10.11 -49.51 1.23
CA SER A 14 8.97 -50.44 1.16
C SER A 14 8.20 -50.22 -0.14
N VAL A 15 8.50 -51.06 -1.09
CA VAL A 15 7.73 -51.27 -2.34
C VAL A 15 6.49 -52.06 -1.98
N PHE A 16 5.29 -51.58 -2.30
CA PHE A 16 4.07 -52.37 -2.31
C PHE A 16 3.53 -52.42 -3.74
N VAL A 17 3.72 -53.61 -4.33
CA VAL A 17 3.07 -54.06 -5.56
C VAL A 17 1.72 -54.64 -5.16
N PHE A 18 0.62 -54.18 -5.78
CA PHE A 18 -0.62 -54.94 -5.81
C PHE A 18 -1.06 -55.21 -7.24
N LEU A 19 -1.17 -56.50 -7.49
CA LEU A 19 -1.58 -57.16 -8.71
C LEU A 19 -3.10 -57.08 -8.92
N LEU A 20 -3.45 -56.97 -10.20
CA LEU A 20 -4.76 -57.13 -10.81
C LEU A 20 -5.24 -58.58 -10.70
N THR A 21 -6.52 -58.77 -10.43
CA THR A 21 -7.44 -59.86 -10.96
C THR A 21 -8.77 -59.62 -10.29
N GLY A 22 -9.93 -59.75 -10.88
CA GLY A 22 -10.45 -60.29 -12.11
C GLY A 22 -11.97 -60.15 -12.12
N CYS A 23 -12.52 -60.18 -13.29
CA CYS A 23 -13.97 -60.17 -13.60
C CYS A 23 -14.75 -61.28 -12.90
N ASN A 24 -16.01 -61.04 -12.54
CA ASN A 24 -17.08 -61.92 -13.04
C ASN A 24 -18.49 -61.31 -12.96
N SER A 25 -19.33 -61.83 -13.82
CA SER A 25 -20.56 -61.33 -14.39
C SER A 25 -21.86 -61.74 -13.65
N ILE A 26 -22.91 -60.94 -13.86
CA ILE A 26 -24.32 -61.26 -14.09
C ILE A 26 -25.13 -61.88 -12.92
N THR A 27 -26.17 -61.18 -12.50
CA THR A 27 -27.58 -61.64 -12.66
C THR A 27 -28.54 -60.48 -12.44
N GLN A 28 -29.44 -60.30 -13.40
CA GLN A 28 -30.60 -59.40 -13.37
C GLN A 28 -31.63 -59.87 -12.34
N THR A 29 -32.22 -58.91 -11.63
CA THR A 29 -33.61 -59.04 -11.22
C THR A 29 -34.28 -57.68 -11.26
N THR A 30 -35.24 -57.53 -12.13
CA THR A 30 -36.14 -56.41 -12.32
C THR A 30 -37.05 -56.25 -11.12
N THR A 31 -37.16 -55.05 -10.58
CA THR A 31 -38.41 -54.54 -10.00
C THR A 31 -38.49 -53.03 -10.25
N GLN A 32 -39.49 -52.65 -11.00
CA GLN A 32 -39.89 -51.27 -11.26
C GLN A 32 -40.34 -50.63 -9.94
N ASN A 33 -39.92 -49.41 -9.69
CA ASN A 33 -40.77 -48.42 -9.05
C ASN A 33 -40.37 -47.02 -9.55
N GLU A 34 -41.33 -46.35 -10.12
CA GLU A 34 -41.25 -45.01 -10.67
C GLU A 34 -41.08 -43.98 -9.54
N GLY A 35 -40.19 -43.05 -9.73
CA GLY A 35 -40.00 -41.86 -8.87
C GLY A 35 -39.06 -40.92 -9.59
N GLU A 36 -39.62 -40.04 -10.43
CA GLU A 36 -38.91 -38.97 -11.11
C GLU A 36 -38.22 -38.02 -10.09
N GLY A 37 -36.93 -37.95 -10.15
CA GLY A 37 -36.11 -36.92 -9.61
C GLY A 37 -34.91 -36.81 -10.54
N ALA A 38 -35.02 -36.00 -11.59
CA ALA A 38 -33.91 -35.70 -12.47
C ALA A 38 -32.91 -34.85 -11.68
N ASP A 39 -31.95 -35.50 -11.06
CA ASP A 39 -30.70 -34.85 -10.61
C ASP A 39 -29.91 -34.51 -11.88
N THR A 40 -30.10 -33.27 -12.34
CA THR A 40 -29.24 -32.67 -13.35
C THR A 40 -27.84 -32.58 -12.73
N PRO A 41 -26.79 -33.16 -13.32
CA PRO A 41 -25.42 -32.93 -12.82
C PRO A 41 -25.18 -31.43 -12.88
N LYS A 42 -24.99 -30.78 -11.73
CA LYS A 42 -24.37 -29.47 -11.68
C LYS A 42 -22.97 -29.66 -12.28
N THR A 43 -22.81 -29.29 -13.53
CA THR A 43 -21.50 -29.07 -14.13
C THR A 43 -20.92 -27.88 -13.38
N THR A 44 -20.13 -28.14 -12.37
CA THR A 44 -19.22 -27.12 -11.79
C THR A 44 -18.23 -26.79 -12.88
N THR A 45 -18.52 -25.77 -13.66
CA THR A 45 -17.52 -25.16 -14.54
C THR A 45 -16.38 -24.69 -13.65
N GLU A 46 -15.18 -25.18 -13.90
CA GLU A 46 -13.98 -24.74 -13.18
C GLU A 46 -13.82 -23.22 -13.38
N LYS A 47 -13.63 -22.48 -12.28
CA LYS A 47 -13.47 -21.01 -12.35
C LYS A 47 -12.18 -20.67 -13.09
N VAL A 48 -12.19 -19.60 -13.85
CA VAL A 48 -11.00 -19.04 -14.47
C VAL A 48 -10.17 -18.35 -13.38
N VAL A 49 -8.94 -18.82 -13.18
CA VAL A 49 -8.03 -18.23 -12.20
C VAL A 49 -7.43 -16.94 -12.75
N LEU A 50 -7.49 -15.87 -11.95
CA LEU A 50 -6.90 -14.56 -12.21
C LEU A 50 -5.82 -14.29 -11.18
N LYS A 51 -4.63 -13.91 -11.62
CA LYS A 51 -3.51 -13.59 -10.74
C LYS A 51 -3.41 -12.09 -10.52
N PHE A 52 -3.60 -11.67 -9.27
CA PHE A 52 -3.47 -10.29 -8.82
C PHE A 52 -2.14 -10.09 -8.12
N ALA A 53 -1.18 -9.41 -8.78
CA ALA A 53 0.10 -9.02 -8.20
C ALA A 53 -0.06 -7.72 -7.40
N ALA A 54 0.08 -7.79 -6.09
CA ALA A 54 -0.03 -6.65 -5.20
C ALA A 54 0.90 -6.80 -3.98
N GLN A 55 1.31 -5.67 -3.43
CA GLN A 55 2.11 -5.59 -2.21
C GLN A 55 1.44 -6.33 -1.05
N ASN A 56 2.25 -6.78 -0.09
CA ASN A 56 1.73 -7.31 1.17
C ASN A 56 0.85 -6.26 1.87
N ASP A 57 -0.30 -6.70 2.36
CA ASP A 57 -1.21 -5.87 3.15
C ASP A 57 -1.01 -6.19 4.65
N ASN A 58 -0.63 -5.18 5.41
CA ASN A 58 -0.49 -5.28 6.86
C ASN A 58 -1.84 -5.24 7.60
N THR A 59 -2.96 -5.31 6.85
CA THR A 59 -4.34 -5.35 7.33
C THR A 59 -5.08 -6.53 6.71
N PRO A 60 -6.26 -6.92 7.19
CA PRO A 60 -7.04 -8.00 6.57
C PRO A 60 -7.76 -7.60 5.27
N ALA A 61 -7.71 -6.33 4.86
CA ALA A 61 -8.63 -5.76 3.87
C ALA A 61 -8.48 -6.35 2.46
N THR A 62 -7.26 -6.47 1.96
CA THR A 62 -7.02 -6.98 0.59
C THR A 62 -7.52 -8.41 0.44
N GLN A 63 -7.22 -9.30 1.40
CA GLN A 63 -7.72 -10.67 1.37
C GLN A 63 -9.24 -10.72 1.49
N ALA A 64 -9.83 -9.93 2.38
CA ALA A 64 -11.28 -9.87 2.54
C ALA A 64 -12.01 -9.39 1.27
N ALA A 65 -11.44 -8.42 0.54
CA ALA A 65 -11.98 -7.96 -0.73
C ALA A 65 -11.88 -9.05 -1.82
N ILE A 66 -10.78 -9.78 -1.87
CA ILE A 66 -10.60 -10.93 -2.78
C ILE A 66 -11.64 -12.02 -2.46
N ASP A 67 -11.80 -12.37 -1.18
CA ASP A 67 -12.76 -13.39 -0.74
C ASP A 67 -14.20 -12.99 -1.08
N ALA A 68 -14.55 -11.72 -0.89
CA ALA A 68 -15.86 -11.17 -1.25
C ALA A 68 -16.11 -11.26 -2.76
N PHE A 69 -15.14 -10.90 -3.60
CA PHE A 69 -15.25 -11.07 -5.05
C PHE A 69 -15.42 -12.54 -5.43
N ASN A 70 -14.56 -13.42 -4.92
CA ASN A 70 -14.57 -14.84 -5.21
C ASN A 70 -15.88 -15.53 -4.78
N GLY A 71 -16.50 -15.03 -3.71
CA GLY A 71 -17.79 -15.50 -3.20
C GLY A 71 -19.01 -14.92 -3.92
N SER A 72 -18.88 -13.80 -4.64
CA SER A 72 -19.99 -13.09 -5.26
C SER A 72 -20.39 -13.65 -6.65
N GLN A 73 -19.57 -14.50 -7.25
CA GLN A 73 -19.77 -15.03 -8.60
C GLN A 73 -19.07 -16.40 -8.77
N ASP A 74 -19.42 -17.15 -9.85
CA ASP A 74 -18.95 -18.52 -10.09
C ASP A 74 -18.02 -18.64 -11.32
N LYS A 75 -17.68 -17.52 -11.98
CA LYS A 75 -16.91 -17.52 -13.23
C LYS A 75 -15.41 -17.38 -13.03
N TYR A 76 -14.98 -16.58 -12.03
CA TYR A 76 -13.59 -16.23 -11.79
C TYR A 76 -13.16 -16.57 -10.36
N GLU A 77 -11.87 -16.82 -10.19
CA GLU A 77 -11.21 -16.96 -8.89
C GLU A 77 -9.95 -16.10 -8.90
N VAL A 78 -9.94 -15.04 -8.11
CA VAL A 78 -8.74 -14.21 -7.93
C VAL A 78 -7.82 -14.85 -6.92
N GLN A 79 -6.55 -14.99 -7.27
CA GLN A 79 -5.47 -15.41 -6.40
C GLN A 79 -4.49 -14.26 -6.23
N TRP A 80 -4.26 -13.89 -4.98
CA TRP A 80 -3.29 -12.86 -4.65
C TRP A 80 -1.88 -13.41 -4.78
N VAL A 81 -1.08 -12.78 -5.64
CA VAL A 81 0.36 -12.97 -5.71
C VAL A 81 0.98 -11.86 -4.87
N GLU A 82 1.26 -12.21 -3.61
CA GLU A 82 1.81 -11.28 -2.64
C GLU A 82 3.22 -10.87 -3.03
N MET A 83 3.46 -9.57 -3.12
CA MET A 83 4.74 -8.96 -3.46
C MET A 83 5.34 -8.22 -2.26
N THR A 84 6.58 -7.81 -2.39
CA THR A 84 7.29 -7.03 -1.36
C THR A 84 6.65 -5.66 -1.14
N ASN A 85 6.79 -5.12 0.08
CA ASN A 85 6.43 -3.73 0.41
C ASN A 85 7.56 -2.73 0.08
N ASP A 86 8.72 -3.21 -0.37
CA ASP A 86 9.74 -2.35 -0.95
C ASP A 86 9.30 -1.99 -2.38
N SER A 87 8.83 -0.76 -2.56
CA SER A 87 8.24 -0.30 -3.82
C SER A 87 9.23 -0.37 -5.00
N ALA A 88 10.51 -0.09 -4.79
CA ALA A 88 11.52 -0.18 -5.83
C ALA A 88 11.71 -1.64 -6.28
N GLN A 89 11.81 -2.58 -5.33
CA GLN A 89 11.90 -4.00 -5.66
C GLN A 89 10.65 -4.52 -6.36
N MET A 90 9.46 -4.09 -5.92
CA MET A 90 8.20 -4.45 -6.55
C MET A 90 8.13 -3.92 -7.99
N HIS A 91 8.51 -2.65 -8.19
CA HIS A 91 8.59 -2.05 -9.52
C HIS A 91 9.49 -2.87 -10.45
N ASP A 92 10.72 -3.21 -10.02
CA ASP A 92 11.67 -3.98 -10.81
C ASP A 92 11.18 -5.40 -11.13
N GLN A 93 10.48 -6.05 -10.19
CA GLN A 93 9.88 -7.36 -10.42
C GLN A 93 8.77 -7.29 -11.48
N LEU A 94 7.86 -6.31 -11.38
CA LEU A 94 6.82 -6.10 -12.37
C LEU A 94 7.42 -5.73 -13.73
N LEU A 95 8.38 -4.81 -13.77
CA LEU A 95 9.07 -4.39 -14.99
C LEU A 95 9.74 -5.56 -15.69
N THR A 96 10.42 -6.43 -14.94
CA THR A 96 11.08 -7.64 -15.48
C THR A 96 10.06 -8.59 -16.10
N SER A 97 8.95 -8.87 -15.41
CA SER A 97 7.89 -9.74 -15.91
C SER A 97 7.25 -9.15 -17.18
N LEU A 98 6.83 -7.89 -17.12
CA LEU A 98 6.08 -7.23 -18.20
C LEU A 98 6.92 -6.99 -19.45
N SER A 99 8.21 -6.62 -19.30
CA SER A 99 9.12 -6.39 -20.43
C SER A 99 9.44 -7.67 -21.19
N SER A 100 9.36 -8.82 -20.53
CA SER A 100 9.48 -10.13 -21.20
C SER A 100 8.24 -10.54 -21.99
N GLY A 101 7.15 -9.76 -21.92
CA GLY A 101 5.86 -10.09 -22.52
C GLY A 101 5.09 -11.16 -21.75
N SER A 102 5.39 -11.36 -20.47
CA SER A 102 4.77 -12.37 -19.63
C SER A 102 3.27 -12.10 -19.41
N ASP A 103 2.49 -13.18 -19.40
CA ASP A 103 1.09 -13.23 -18.97
C ASP A 103 0.93 -13.81 -17.56
N GLU A 104 2.01 -13.77 -16.76
CA GLU A 104 2.04 -14.34 -15.41
C GLU A 104 1.02 -13.70 -14.48
N TYR A 105 0.83 -12.37 -14.59
CA TYR A 105 -0.14 -11.61 -13.81
C TYR A 105 -1.23 -11.05 -14.72
N ASP A 106 -2.48 -11.11 -14.28
CA ASP A 106 -3.63 -10.53 -14.99
C ASP A 106 -3.89 -9.09 -14.53
N ILE A 107 -3.80 -8.86 -13.22
CA ILE A 107 -4.04 -7.56 -12.57
C ILE A 107 -2.78 -7.14 -11.81
N LEU A 108 -2.47 -5.86 -11.88
CA LEU A 108 -1.30 -5.26 -11.26
C LEU A 108 -1.74 -4.15 -10.30
N SER A 109 -1.24 -4.21 -9.07
CA SER A 109 -1.21 -3.06 -8.18
C SER A 109 0.04 -2.24 -8.49
N MET A 110 -0.11 -0.93 -8.67
CA MET A 110 0.96 -0.02 -9.06
C MET A 110 0.91 1.25 -8.24
N ASP A 111 2.08 1.74 -7.79
CA ASP A 111 2.16 3.08 -7.22
C ASP A 111 1.67 4.11 -8.25
N VAL A 112 1.01 5.18 -7.79
CA VAL A 112 0.47 6.25 -8.63
C VAL A 112 1.50 6.85 -9.58
N VAL A 113 2.79 6.78 -9.25
CA VAL A 113 3.88 7.33 -10.07
C VAL A 113 4.36 6.39 -11.18
N TRP A 114 3.97 5.10 -11.17
CA TRP A 114 4.40 4.13 -12.20
C TRP A 114 3.44 4.04 -13.38
N ALA A 115 2.18 4.45 -13.21
CA ALA A 115 1.15 4.26 -14.23
C ALA A 115 1.51 4.89 -15.59
N GLY A 116 2.12 6.07 -15.58
CA GLY A 116 2.58 6.76 -16.80
C GLY A 116 3.68 6.01 -17.54
N GLU A 117 4.65 5.46 -16.80
CA GLU A 117 5.74 4.63 -17.35
C GLU A 117 5.18 3.34 -17.96
N PHE A 118 4.38 2.59 -17.20
CA PHE A 118 3.83 1.30 -17.65
C PHE A 118 2.86 1.45 -18.83
N ALA A 119 2.06 2.51 -18.85
CA ALA A 119 1.22 2.85 -19.99
C ALA A 119 2.05 3.27 -21.22
N GLY A 120 3.09 4.07 -21.01
CA GLY A 120 4.00 4.53 -22.05
C GLY A 120 4.79 3.40 -22.69
N ALA A 121 5.25 2.44 -21.90
CA ALA A 121 5.92 1.21 -22.35
C ALA A 121 4.95 0.20 -23.00
N GLY A 122 3.63 0.40 -22.84
CA GLY A 122 2.60 -0.48 -23.39
C GLY A 122 2.46 -1.79 -22.63
N PHE A 123 2.74 -1.81 -21.32
CA PHE A 123 2.61 -2.97 -20.45
C PHE A 123 1.20 -3.18 -19.93
N ILE A 124 0.43 -2.11 -19.79
CA ILE A 124 -0.96 -2.15 -19.33
C ILE A 124 -1.94 -1.73 -20.42
N ALA A 125 -3.14 -2.27 -20.36
CA ALA A 125 -4.19 -2.00 -21.34
C ALA A 125 -4.99 -0.74 -20.99
N PRO A 126 -5.40 0.09 -21.99
CA PRO A 126 -6.33 1.18 -21.72
C PRO A 126 -7.71 0.62 -21.34
N ILE A 127 -8.39 1.28 -20.38
CA ILE A 127 -9.67 0.82 -19.84
C ILE A 127 -10.86 1.69 -20.21
N ASP A 128 -10.69 2.70 -21.06
CA ASP A 128 -11.78 3.64 -21.46
C ASP A 128 -13.02 2.92 -22.00
N ALA A 129 -12.83 1.89 -22.85
CA ALA A 129 -13.95 1.09 -23.38
C ALA A 129 -14.68 0.33 -22.28
N TYR A 130 -13.94 -0.33 -21.39
CA TYR A 130 -14.51 -1.05 -20.26
C TYR A 130 -15.29 -0.13 -19.30
N MET A 131 -14.77 1.06 -19.02
CA MET A 131 -15.47 2.07 -18.21
C MET A 131 -16.77 2.52 -18.88
N SER A 132 -16.72 2.81 -20.20
CA SER A 132 -17.89 3.21 -20.98
C SER A 132 -18.99 2.14 -20.97
N ASP A 133 -18.61 0.90 -21.22
CA ASP A 133 -19.54 -0.23 -21.28
C ASP A 133 -20.17 -0.53 -19.90
N ALA A 134 -19.43 -0.27 -18.82
CA ALA A 134 -19.91 -0.37 -17.45
C ALA A 134 -20.67 0.87 -16.95
N GLY A 135 -20.75 1.94 -17.74
CA GLY A 135 -21.39 3.22 -17.35
C GLY A 135 -20.65 3.96 -16.24
N LEU A 136 -19.32 3.74 -16.10
CA LEU A 136 -18.50 4.38 -15.07
C LEU A 136 -17.96 5.72 -15.57
N ALA A 137 -18.20 6.77 -14.80
CA ALA A 137 -17.67 8.12 -15.05
C ALA A 137 -16.44 8.39 -14.17
N LYS A 138 -15.46 9.15 -14.69
CA LYS A 138 -14.20 9.45 -13.98
C LYS A 138 -14.40 10.24 -12.69
N ASP A 139 -15.42 11.08 -12.63
CA ASP A 139 -15.76 11.91 -11.47
C ASP A 139 -16.35 11.12 -10.29
N GLN A 140 -16.69 9.87 -10.49
CA GLN A 140 -17.07 8.95 -9.39
C GLN A 140 -15.87 8.55 -8.53
N PHE A 141 -14.65 8.73 -9.02
CA PHE A 141 -13.42 8.29 -8.39
C PHE A 141 -12.55 9.46 -7.92
N ASN A 142 -11.62 9.18 -7.01
CA ASN A 142 -10.62 10.14 -6.55
C ASN A 142 -9.88 10.78 -7.74
N SER A 143 -9.94 12.10 -7.84
CA SER A 143 -9.41 12.85 -8.98
C SER A 143 -7.90 12.72 -9.14
N GLY A 144 -7.14 12.63 -8.04
CA GLY A 144 -5.70 12.44 -8.05
C GLY A 144 -5.30 11.08 -8.63
N SER A 145 -5.96 10.00 -8.15
CA SER A 145 -5.75 8.65 -8.69
C SER A 145 -6.13 8.55 -10.16
N MET A 146 -7.24 9.18 -10.57
CA MET A 146 -7.65 9.18 -11.98
C MET A 146 -6.70 9.97 -12.87
N ALA A 147 -6.16 11.09 -12.39
CA ALA A 147 -5.16 11.87 -13.10
C ALA A 147 -3.85 11.09 -13.27
N SER A 148 -3.37 10.43 -12.21
CA SER A 148 -2.17 9.58 -12.25
C SER A 148 -2.30 8.40 -13.21
N GLY A 149 -3.50 7.83 -13.31
CA GLY A 149 -3.80 6.72 -14.24
C GLY A 149 -4.06 7.14 -15.68
N ASN A 150 -4.00 8.44 -15.99
CA ASN A 150 -4.23 8.94 -17.36
C ASN A 150 -2.91 9.17 -18.09
N PHE A 151 -2.74 8.54 -19.24
CA PHE A 151 -1.57 8.75 -20.09
C PHE A 151 -2.01 9.08 -21.52
N LYS A 152 -1.55 10.23 -22.04
CA LYS A 152 -1.87 10.73 -23.38
C LYS A 152 -3.37 10.72 -23.71
N GLY A 153 -4.19 11.10 -22.73
CA GLY A 153 -5.64 11.23 -22.87
C GLY A 153 -6.43 9.94 -22.72
N LYS A 154 -5.78 8.79 -22.50
CA LYS A 154 -6.43 7.51 -22.22
C LYS A 154 -6.29 7.13 -20.76
N GLN A 155 -7.33 6.49 -20.21
CA GLN A 155 -7.31 5.94 -18.87
C GLN A 155 -6.79 4.51 -18.90
N TYR A 156 -5.86 4.18 -17.99
CA TYR A 156 -5.24 2.86 -17.91
C TYR A 156 -5.51 2.15 -16.58
N THR A 157 -5.89 2.90 -15.55
CA THR A 157 -6.07 2.35 -14.21
C THR A 157 -7.29 2.93 -13.51
N LEU A 158 -7.81 2.20 -12.53
CA LEU A 158 -8.71 2.70 -11.49
C LEU A 158 -7.98 2.72 -10.13
N PRO A 159 -8.46 3.49 -9.14
CA PRO A 159 -7.85 3.50 -7.82
C PRO A 159 -8.00 2.14 -7.11
N PHE A 160 -6.89 1.63 -6.58
CA PHE A 160 -6.93 0.59 -5.55
C PHE A 160 -7.24 1.26 -4.21
N PHE A 161 -6.45 2.21 -3.81
CA PHE A 161 -6.75 3.18 -2.75
C PHE A 161 -5.89 4.44 -2.93
N PRO A 162 -6.47 5.63 -2.77
CA PRO A 162 -5.70 6.86 -2.64
C PRO A 162 -5.04 6.91 -1.27
N ASP A 163 -3.95 7.67 -1.16
CA ASP A 163 -3.22 7.87 0.07
C ASP A 163 -2.71 9.29 0.21
N LEU A 164 -2.40 9.69 1.45
CA LEU A 164 -1.69 10.94 1.74
C LEU A 164 -0.84 10.79 3.00
N GLY A 165 0.27 11.52 3.04
CA GLY A 165 1.12 11.59 4.23
C GLY A 165 0.39 12.27 5.39
N LEU A 166 0.41 11.65 6.56
CA LEU A 166 -0.21 12.13 7.79
C LEU A 166 0.80 12.21 8.92
N LEU A 167 0.60 13.17 9.83
CA LEU A 167 1.22 13.15 11.14
C LEU A 167 0.30 12.44 12.12
N TYR A 168 0.79 11.36 12.71
CA TYR A 168 0.20 10.70 13.88
C TYR A 168 0.88 11.24 15.13
N PHE A 169 0.12 11.50 16.19
CA PHE A 169 0.68 11.93 17.46
C PHE A 169 -0.03 11.30 18.66
N ARG A 170 0.68 11.17 19.78
CA ARG A 170 0.11 10.68 21.04
C ARG A 170 -0.67 11.79 21.71
N SER A 171 -2.00 11.78 21.53
CA SER A 171 -2.91 12.77 22.10
C SER A 171 -3.01 12.72 23.64
N ASP A 172 -2.64 11.59 24.24
CA ASP A 172 -2.55 11.43 25.68
C ASP A 172 -1.24 11.98 26.29
N ILE A 173 -0.30 12.41 25.48
CA ILE A 173 1.01 12.97 25.89
C ILE A 173 1.13 14.45 25.50
N VAL A 174 0.71 14.78 24.29
CA VAL A 174 0.77 16.13 23.73
C VAL A 174 -0.31 17.00 24.41
N SER A 175 0.04 18.22 24.82
CA SER A 175 -0.92 19.15 25.44
C SER A 175 -2.04 19.53 24.47
N ASP A 176 -3.23 19.90 25.01
CA ASP A 176 -4.36 20.35 24.21
C ASP A 176 -4.02 21.53 23.29
N GLU A 177 -3.17 22.46 23.75
CA GLU A 177 -2.70 23.61 22.98
C GLU A 177 -1.87 23.17 21.76
N ASP A 178 -0.87 22.30 21.99
CA ASP A 178 -0.03 21.79 20.91
C ASP A 178 -0.82 20.87 19.98
N ALA A 179 -1.75 20.06 20.51
CA ALA A 179 -2.63 19.20 19.70
C ALA A 179 -3.54 20.05 18.80
N ALA A 180 -4.14 21.13 19.31
CA ALA A 180 -4.95 22.03 18.49
C ALA A 180 -4.09 22.71 17.38
N LYS A 181 -2.87 23.13 17.70
CA LYS A 181 -1.93 23.68 16.72
C LYS A 181 -1.57 22.66 15.63
N LEU A 182 -1.30 21.42 16.01
CA LEU A 182 -1.04 20.33 15.05
C LEU A 182 -2.24 20.08 14.14
N MET A 183 -3.43 19.90 14.72
CA MET A 183 -4.64 19.57 13.95
C MET A 183 -5.05 20.70 12.99
N SER A 184 -4.79 21.96 13.33
CA SER A 184 -5.04 23.10 12.41
C SER A 184 -4.07 23.15 11.22
N GLY A 185 -2.90 22.54 11.32
CA GLY A 185 -1.84 22.64 10.31
C GLY A 185 -1.01 23.93 10.39
N ASP A 186 -1.26 24.80 11.38
CA ASP A 186 -0.51 26.07 11.56
C ASP A 186 0.76 25.86 12.39
N TYR A 187 1.67 25.06 11.84
CA TYR A 187 2.96 24.79 12.46
C TYR A 187 4.00 24.42 11.41
N THR A 188 5.27 24.50 11.80
CA THR A 188 6.43 24.22 10.94
C THR A 188 7.15 22.95 11.39
N TYR A 189 8.08 22.45 10.57
CA TYR A 189 9.00 21.37 11.00
C TYR A 189 9.89 21.80 12.18
N ALA A 190 10.22 23.07 12.31
CA ALA A 190 10.94 23.57 13.49
C ALA A 190 10.08 23.48 14.76
N ASP A 191 8.78 23.80 14.68
CA ASP A 191 7.83 23.59 15.79
C ASP A 191 7.71 22.10 16.14
N LEU A 192 7.62 21.21 15.13
CA LEU A 192 7.57 19.77 15.35
C LEU A 192 8.85 19.24 16.02
N ALA A 193 10.01 19.77 15.64
CA ALA A 193 11.28 19.43 16.29
C ALA A 193 11.29 19.84 17.77
N ALA A 194 10.84 21.06 18.08
CA ALA A 194 10.70 21.55 19.45
C ALA A 194 9.70 20.71 20.28
N MET A 195 8.56 20.34 19.69
CA MET A 195 7.59 19.44 20.33
C MET A 195 8.19 18.04 20.52
N SER A 196 8.95 17.53 19.56
CA SER A 196 9.62 16.23 19.65
C SER A 196 10.61 16.18 20.81
N GLU A 197 11.40 17.23 21.00
CA GLU A 197 12.31 17.37 22.14
C GLU A 197 11.54 17.50 23.48
N LYS A 198 10.45 18.29 23.49
CA LYS A 198 9.60 18.52 24.67
C LYS A 198 8.94 17.25 25.19
N TYR A 199 8.46 16.39 24.29
CA TYR A 199 7.60 15.26 24.66
C TYR A 199 8.30 13.90 24.65
N ALA A 200 9.43 13.75 23.99
CA ALA A 200 10.19 12.49 24.01
C ALA A 200 10.57 12.09 25.43
N GLY A 201 10.42 10.81 25.75
CA GLY A 201 10.67 10.27 27.11
C GLY A 201 9.48 10.38 28.05
N GLN A 202 8.42 11.11 27.70
CA GLN A 202 7.19 11.15 28.52
C GLN A 202 6.36 9.89 28.33
N ALA A 203 5.64 9.46 29.36
CA ALA A 203 4.79 8.28 29.38
C ALA A 203 5.47 6.98 28.86
N GLY A 204 6.79 6.88 28.99
CA GLY A 204 7.56 5.71 28.56
C GLY A 204 7.97 5.71 27.08
N THR A 205 7.65 6.76 26.31
CA THR A 205 8.16 6.93 24.94
C THR A 205 9.68 7.06 24.92
N LYS A 206 10.31 6.72 23.81
CA LYS A 206 11.76 6.83 23.61
C LYS A 206 12.11 7.92 22.60
N TYR A 207 11.22 8.08 21.60
CA TYR A 207 11.49 8.88 20.40
C TYR A 207 10.50 10.03 20.25
N GLY A 208 10.97 11.13 19.71
CA GLY A 208 10.15 12.29 19.37
C GLY A 208 9.39 12.06 18.07
N PHE A 209 10.07 12.08 16.94
CA PHE A 209 9.48 11.95 15.63
C PHE A 209 10.07 10.77 14.84
N LEU A 210 9.19 9.98 14.24
CA LEU A 210 9.52 8.81 13.44
C LEU A 210 9.07 9.03 11.99
N TYR A 211 9.93 8.75 11.02
CA TYR A 211 9.62 8.90 9.60
C TYR A 211 10.47 7.96 8.73
N GLN A 212 10.08 7.79 7.46
CA GLN A 212 10.78 6.93 6.51
C GLN A 212 12.01 7.64 5.96
N SER A 213 13.20 7.16 6.30
CA SER A 213 14.48 7.77 5.88
C SER A 213 15.50 6.79 5.29
N LYS A 214 15.16 5.50 5.16
CA LYS A 214 15.93 4.54 4.40
C LYS A 214 15.99 4.99 2.92
N GLN A 215 17.06 4.64 2.22
CA GLN A 215 17.19 4.88 0.79
C GLN A 215 16.21 3.98 0.00
N TYR A 216 15.02 4.46 -0.27
CA TYR A 216 13.95 3.86 -1.08
C TYR A 216 12.89 4.93 -1.37
N GLU A 217 11.78 4.60 -2.05
CA GLU A 217 10.73 5.56 -2.45
C GLU A 217 10.17 6.38 -1.28
N GLY A 218 10.04 5.79 -0.08
CA GLY A 218 9.58 6.53 1.10
C GLY A 218 10.49 7.70 1.49
N LEU A 219 11.78 7.66 1.16
CA LEU A 219 12.66 8.81 1.33
C LEU A 219 12.34 9.92 0.32
N THR A 220 12.06 9.59 -0.95
CA THR A 220 11.60 10.56 -1.96
C THR A 220 10.32 11.24 -1.51
N VAL A 221 9.36 10.47 -0.95
CA VAL A 221 8.13 11.00 -0.37
C VAL A 221 8.42 12.00 0.73
N ASN A 222 9.27 11.64 1.71
CA ASN A 222 9.62 12.54 2.81
C ASN A 222 10.41 13.78 2.34
N VAL A 223 11.33 13.62 1.38
CA VAL A 223 12.00 14.78 0.77
C VAL A 223 10.98 15.72 0.13
N THR A 224 9.98 15.18 -0.59
CA THR A 224 8.88 15.98 -1.17
C THR A 224 8.15 16.78 -0.08
N GLU A 225 7.81 16.15 1.05
CA GLU A 225 7.10 16.76 2.18
C GLU A 225 7.93 17.83 2.88
N PHE A 226 9.18 17.54 3.23
CA PHE A 226 10.06 18.48 3.91
C PHE A 226 10.43 19.67 3.04
N THR A 227 10.61 19.47 1.73
CA THR A 227 11.02 20.52 0.79
C THR A 227 9.86 21.30 0.18
N LYS A 228 8.61 21.01 0.59
CA LYS A 228 7.39 21.60 0.04
C LYS A 228 7.31 21.40 -1.49
N SER A 229 7.34 20.14 -1.92
CA SER A 229 7.39 19.78 -3.35
C SER A 229 8.55 20.45 -4.08
N PHE A 230 9.74 20.37 -3.47
CA PHE A 230 11.01 20.91 -4.00
C PHE A 230 11.09 22.43 -4.14
N ALA A 231 10.18 23.18 -3.52
CA ALA A 231 10.26 24.65 -3.50
C ALA A 231 11.42 25.16 -2.63
N ASP A 232 11.81 24.42 -1.59
CA ASP A 232 12.95 24.69 -0.72
C ASP A 232 13.72 23.41 -0.40
N ILE A 233 14.53 22.95 -1.35
CA ILE A 233 15.32 21.71 -1.19
C ILE A 233 16.33 21.85 -0.06
N LYS A 234 17.03 22.97 0.00
CA LYS A 234 18.07 23.19 1.01
C LYS A 234 17.52 23.18 2.43
N GLY A 235 16.50 24.01 2.69
CA GLY A 235 15.88 24.08 4.02
C GLY A 235 15.21 22.78 4.42
N GLY A 236 14.57 22.07 3.48
CA GLY A 236 13.97 20.77 3.74
C GLY A 236 14.99 19.71 4.15
N LEU A 237 16.11 19.59 3.45
CA LEU A 237 17.18 18.66 3.79
C LEU A 237 17.84 18.99 5.13
N GLU A 238 18.06 20.28 5.45
CA GLU A 238 18.57 20.72 6.76
C GLU A 238 17.60 20.32 7.88
N GLN A 239 16.29 20.47 7.69
CA GLN A 239 15.29 20.04 8.65
C GLN A 239 15.29 18.50 8.83
N MET A 240 15.40 17.74 7.74
CA MET A 240 15.51 16.28 7.81
C MET A 240 16.76 15.85 8.61
N LEU A 241 17.91 16.50 8.40
CA LEU A 241 19.13 16.22 9.16
C LEU A 241 18.93 16.50 10.67
N THR A 242 18.20 17.57 11.02
CA THR A 242 17.86 17.87 12.41
C THR A 242 17.13 16.69 13.07
N PHE A 243 16.11 16.14 12.42
CA PHE A 243 15.39 14.97 12.92
C PHE A 243 16.24 13.69 12.92
N THR A 244 17.14 13.54 11.95
CA THR A 244 18.00 12.34 11.85
C THR A 244 19.03 12.28 12.95
N THR A 245 19.58 13.45 13.38
CA THR A 245 20.70 13.53 14.31
C THR A 245 20.29 13.89 15.74
N ALA A 246 19.01 14.19 15.98
CA ALA A 246 18.53 14.59 17.30
C ALA A 246 18.68 13.49 18.35
N GLY A 247 18.86 13.88 19.60
CA GLY A 247 18.97 12.94 20.73
C GLY A 247 17.70 12.15 21.01
N TYR A 248 16.55 12.60 20.51
CA TYR A 248 15.27 11.93 20.59
C TYR A 248 14.94 11.04 19.38
N SER A 249 15.85 10.88 18.44
CA SER A 249 15.67 10.06 17.25
C SER A 249 16.24 8.65 17.44
N PRO A 250 15.65 7.61 16.80
CA PRO A 250 16.28 6.30 16.74
C PRO A 250 17.66 6.39 16.10
N LYS A 251 18.65 5.70 16.66
CA LYS A 251 20.02 5.70 16.12
C LYS A 251 20.12 5.07 14.73
N ASP A 252 19.17 4.22 14.40
CA ASP A 252 19.05 3.48 13.13
C ASP A 252 17.93 4.04 12.22
N ILE A 253 17.50 5.28 12.46
CA ILE A 253 16.40 5.89 11.71
C ILE A 253 16.62 5.86 10.18
N LEU A 254 17.88 5.94 9.72
CA LEU A 254 18.26 5.84 8.31
C LEU A 254 18.01 4.45 7.68
N ASN A 255 17.51 3.50 8.46
CA ASN A 255 17.04 2.19 7.96
C ASN A 255 15.51 2.05 8.01
N TYR A 256 14.78 3.11 8.45
CA TYR A 256 13.33 3.04 8.64
C TYR A 256 12.57 3.15 7.33
N MET A 257 11.69 2.18 7.13
CA MET A 257 10.57 2.18 6.19
C MET A 257 9.26 2.40 6.96
N GLU A 258 8.12 2.19 6.29
CA GLU A 258 6.80 2.26 6.93
C GLU A 258 6.67 1.28 8.08
N GLY A 259 7.21 0.07 7.93
CA GLY A 259 7.13 -1.00 8.93
C GLY A 259 7.77 -0.63 10.26
N GLU A 260 9.01 -0.12 10.26
CA GLU A 260 9.70 0.31 11.47
C GLU A 260 9.01 1.52 12.10
N THR A 261 8.50 2.43 11.25
CA THR A 261 7.84 3.65 11.71
C THR A 261 6.54 3.33 12.43
N HIS A 262 5.63 2.55 11.79
CA HIS A 262 4.36 2.21 12.43
C HIS A 262 4.59 1.33 13.67
N THR A 263 5.47 0.34 13.59
CA THR A 263 5.73 -0.57 14.73
C THR A 263 6.22 0.20 15.95
N ASN A 264 7.16 1.12 15.80
CA ASN A 264 7.64 1.91 16.94
C ASN A 264 6.56 2.82 17.52
N PHE A 265 5.72 3.45 16.69
CA PHE A 265 4.62 4.27 17.17
C PHE A 265 3.55 3.41 17.85
N GLU A 266 3.11 2.34 17.24
CA GLU A 266 2.08 1.41 17.72
C GLU A 266 2.47 0.73 19.04
N GLN A 267 3.77 0.49 19.27
CA GLN A 267 4.31 -0.01 20.52
C GLN A 267 4.47 1.08 21.60
N GLY A 268 4.11 2.32 21.30
CA GLY A 268 4.23 3.43 22.24
C GLY A 268 5.67 3.96 22.41
N ASN A 269 6.59 3.64 21.51
CA ASN A 269 7.96 4.12 21.57
C ASN A 269 8.12 5.55 21.04
N GLY A 270 7.25 6.01 20.13
CA GLY A 270 7.28 7.35 19.52
C GLY A 270 6.16 8.25 19.98
N VAL A 271 6.40 9.55 20.05
CA VAL A 271 5.37 10.57 20.31
C VAL A 271 4.69 10.99 19.01
N PHE A 272 5.49 11.19 17.97
CA PHE A 272 5.04 11.58 16.64
C PHE A 272 5.53 10.57 15.61
N ALA A 273 4.71 10.33 14.56
CA ALA A 273 5.08 9.51 13.42
C ALA A 273 4.48 10.06 12.13
N ARG A 274 5.29 10.11 11.06
CA ARG A 274 4.78 10.26 9.71
C ARG A 274 4.39 8.87 9.19
N ASN A 275 3.16 8.70 8.76
CA ASN A 275 2.77 7.48 8.04
C ASN A 275 1.51 7.70 7.17
N TRP A 276 1.03 6.64 6.56
CA TRP A 276 -0.13 6.57 5.70
C TRP A 276 -1.41 6.20 6.48
N PRO A 277 -2.61 6.43 5.94
CA PRO A 277 -3.91 6.13 6.57
C PRO A 277 -4.05 4.72 7.14
N TYR A 278 -3.48 3.69 6.52
CA TYR A 278 -3.59 2.30 6.98
C TYR A 278 -3.14 2.10 8.45
N GLN A 279 -2.19 2.91 8.94
CA GLN A 279 -1.73 2.84 10.34
C GLN A 279 -2.87 3.07 11.34
N PHE A 280 -3.82 3.94 10.99
CA PHE A 280 -4.99 4.15 11.84
C PHE A 280 -5.85 2.88 11.96
N GLY A 281 -6.07 2.19 10.83
CA GLY A 281 -6.80 0.91 10.79
C GLY A 281 -6.14 -0.14 11.68
N ARG A 282 -4.81 -0.27 11.62
CA ARG A 282 -4.04 -1.18 12.47
C ARG A 282 -4.20 -0.88 13.96
N ILE A 283 -4.11 0.40 14.34
CA ILE A 283 -4.30 0.83 15.74
C ILE A 283 -5.73 0.57 16.20
N LYS A 284 -6.71 0.88 15.37
CA LYS A 284 -8.13 0.65 15.67
C LYS A 284 -8.45 -0.85 15.80
N GLY A 285 -7.91 -1.67 14.91
CA GLY A 285 -8.04 -3.14 14.90
C GLY A 285 -7.27 -3.80 16.05
N GLN A 286 -6.39 -3.08 16.73
CA GLN A 286 -5.46 -3.65 17.73
C GLN A 286 -4.71 -4.85 17.19
N GLU A 287 -4.12 -4.68 15.99
CA GLU A 287 -3.32 -5.70 15.33
C GLU A 287 -2.17 -6.20 16.22
N ASP A 288 -1.58 -7.33 15.86
CA ASP A 288 -0.49 -7.94 16.64
C ASP A 288 0.67 -6.94 16.86
N GLY A 289 1.05 -6.79 18.15
CA GLY A 289 2.11 -5.87 18.56
C GLY A 289 1.65 -4.42 18.83
N VAL A 290 0.40 -4.05 18.50
CA VAL A 290 -0.16 -2.73 18.79
C VAL A 290 -0.51 -2.63 20.29
N THR A 291 0.07 -1.65 20.97
CA THR A 291 -0.22 -1.36 22.40
C THR A 291 -0.91 -0.02 22.61
N VAL A 292 -0.68 0.93 21.71
CA VAL A 292 -1.35 2.24 21.70
C VAL A 292 -2.83 2.05 21.38
N LYS A 293 -3.71 2.75 22.10
CA LYS A 293 -5.15 2.70 21.86
C LYS A 293 -5.59 3.84 20.93
N VAL A 294 -6.68 3.64 20.21
CA VAL A 294 -7.17 4.61 19.24
C VAL A 294 -7.49 5.97 19.88
N ASP A 295 -7.98 5.99 21.11
CA ASP A 295 -8.26 7.20 21.89
C ASP A 295 -7.00 7.94 22.38
N GLN A 296 -5.82 7.32 22.25
CA GLN A 296 -4.52 7.93 22.52
C GLN A 296 -3.86 8.53 21.27
N VAL A 297 -4.55 8.51 20.12
CA VAL A 297 -3.99 8.93 18.84
C VAL A 297 -4.73 10.14 18.28
N GLY A 298 -3.96 11.17 17.96
CA GLY A 298 -4.38 12.27 17.12
C GLY A 298 -3.78 12.18 15.73
N ILE A 299 -4.46 12.80 14.77
CA ILE A 299 -4.05 12.90 13.37
C ILE A 299 -3.99 14.37 12.99
N ALA A 300 -2.99 14.75 12.23
CA ALA A 300 -2.78 16.13 11.79
C ALA A 300 -2.21 16.17 10.36
N PRO A 301 -2.39 17.28 9.63
CA PRO A 301 -1.64 17.53 8.41
C PRO A 301 -0.15 17.66 8.70
N LEU A 302 0.71 17.29 7.75
CA LEU A 302 2.14 17.60 7.82
C LEU A 302 2.40 19.10 7.58
N PRO A 303 3.49 19.69 8.09
CA PRO A 303 3.71 21.14 8.07
C PRO A 303 3.64 21.79 6.68
N ASN A 304 4.18 21.12 5.67
CA ASN A 304 4.17 21.61 4.28
C ASN A 304 3.13 20.90 3.39
N GLY A 305 2.28 20.07 3.98
CA GLY A 305 1.35 19.19 3.28
C GLY A 305 1.88 17.77 3.13
N GLY A 306 0.95 16.81 3.14
CA GLY A 306 1.26 15.39 2.91
C GLY A 306 1.36 15.06 1.43
N SER A 307 2.34 14.26 1.05
CA SER A 307 2.45 13.76 -0.31
C SER A 307 1.23 12.95 -0.70
N VAL A 308 0.68 13.24 -1.88
CA VAL A 308 -0.30 12.35 -2.53
C VAL A 308 0.40 11.04 -2.83
N GLY A 309 -0.17 9.98 -2.34
CA GLY A 309 0.22 8.61 -2.59
C GLY A 309 -0.94 7.78 -3.08
N GLY A 310 -0.79 6.49 -2.91
CA GLY A 310 -1.82 5.51 -3.23
C GLY A 310 -1.43 4.58 -4.35
N TRP A 311 -2.30 3.61 -4.53
CA TRP A 311 -2.07 2.51 -5.46
C TRP A 311 -3.21 2.42 -6.46
N LEU A 312 -2.87 2.01 -7.66
CA LEU A 312 -3.75 1.92 -8.81
C LEU A 312 -3.83 0.47 -9.28
N LEU A 313 -4.97 0.10 -9.85
CA LEU A 313 -5.20 -1.20 -10.47
C LEU A 313 -5.12 -1.08 -11.98
N GLY A 314 -4.18 -1.79 -12.59
CA GLY A 314 -4.03 -1.90 -14.03
C GLY A 314 -4.19 -3.33 -14.52
N ILE A 315 -4.57 -3.49 -15.79
CA ILE A 315 -4.72 -4.79 -16.44
C ILE A 315 -3.48 -5.02 -17.31
N ASN A 316 -2.78 -6.14 -17.08
CA ASN A 316 -1.67 -6.55 -17.93
C ASN A 316 -2.15 -6.70 -19.38
N LYS A 317 -1.52 -5.99 -20.30
CA LYS A 317 -1.87 -6.02 -21.74
C LYS A 317 -1.79 -7.43 -22.35
N ASN A 318 -0.92 -8.28 -21.83
CA ASN A 318 -0.72 -9.64 -22.29
C ASN A 318 -1.59 -10.67 -21.58
N SER A 319 -2.43 -10.25 -20.61
CA SER A 319 -3.39 -11.14 -19.95
C SER A 319 -4.31 -11.81 -20.97
N LYS A 320 -4.48 -13.11 -20.84
CA LYS A 320 -5.45 -13.90 -21.62
C LYS A 320 -6.86 -13.81 -21.05
N ASN A 321 -7.01 -13.21 -19.88
CA ASN A 321 -8.23 -13.12 -19.10
C ASN A 321 -8.65 -11.65 -18.85
N ALA A 322 -8.40 -10.74 -19.81
CA ALA A 322 -8.61 -9.31 -19.63
C ALA A 322 -10.05 -8.92 -19.20
N GLU A 323 -11.07 -9.63 -19.67
CA GLU A 323 -12.46 -9.43 -19.21
C GLU A 323 -12.63 -9.78 -17.72
N GLY A 324 -12.06 -10.91 -17.28
CA GLY A 324 -12.08 -11.30 -15.87
C GLY A 324 -11.29 -10.33 -14.99
N ALA A 325 -10.12 -9.92 -15.46
CA ALA A 325 -9.30 -8.91 -14.81
C ALA A 325 -10.07 -7.59 -14.62
N TRP A 326 -10.81 -7.14 -15.66
CA TRP A 326 -11.67 -5.97 -15.56
C TRP A 326 -12.80 -6.14 -14.53
N GLU A 327 -13.47 -7.30 -14.48
CA GLU A 327 -14.52 -7.53 -13.49
C GLU A 327 -14.00 -7.40 -12.05
N PHE A 328 -12.79 -7.90 -11.78
CA PHE A 328 -12.15 -7.71 -10.47
C PHE A 328 -11.72 -6.25 -10.22
N VAL A 329 -11.09 -5.60 -11.19
CA VAL A 329 -10.70 -4.17 -11.09
C VAL A 329 -11.95 -3.31 -10.82
N LYS A 330 -13.03 -3.54 -11.55
CA LYS A 330 -14.30 -2.82 -11.36
C LYS A 330 -14.90 -3.06 -9.97
N PHE A 331 -14.86 -4.30 -9.48
CA PHE A 331 -15.33 -4.64 -8.13
C PHE A 331 -14.48 -3.95 -7.06
N LEU A 332 -13.15 -4.11 -7.13
CA LEU A 332 -12.25 -3.66 -6.09
C LEU A 332 -12.15 -2.11 -6.02
N SER A 333 -12.26 -1.43 -7.17
CA SER A 333 -12.34 0.05 -7.23
C SER A 333 -13.75 0.59 -7.04
N GLY A 334 -14.77 -0.25 -7.11
CA GLY A 334 -16.17 0.12 -6.93
C GLY A 334 -16.61 0.21 -5.48
N PRO A 335 -17.87 0.57 -5.22
CA PRO A 335 -18.35 0.83 -3.86
C PRO A 335 -18.18 -0.36 -2.90
N ASP A 336 -18.43 -1.58 -3.35
CA ASP A 336 -18.36 -2.76 -2.47
C ASP A 336 -16.91 -3.08 -2.05
N GLY A 337 -15.99 -3.14 -3.00
CA GLY A 337 -14.58 -3.39 -2.73
C GLY A 337 -13.95 -2.28 -1.89
N GLN A 338 -14.19 -1.02 -2.26
CA GLN A 338 -13.67 0.15 -1.54
C GLN A 338 -14.22 0.25 -0.12
N LYS A 339 -15.47 -0.15 0.11
CA LYS A 339 -16.07 -0.22 1.43
C LYS A 339 -15.37 -1.23 2.32
N ILE A 340 -15.08 -2.43 1.81
CA ILE A 340 -14.29 -3.46 2.51
C ILE A 340 -12.89 -2.92 2.84
N MET A 341 -12.19 -2.34 1.86
CA MET A 341 -10.86 -1.77 2.04
C MET A 341 -10.84 -0.71 3.14
N SER A 342 -11.82 0.18 3.15
CA SER A 342 -11.87 1.28 4.13
C SER A 342 -12.22 0.79 5.53
N ILE A 343 -13.22 -0.08 5.68
CA ILE A 343 -13.70 -0.53 7.00
C ILE A 343 -12.69 -1.49 7.65
N GLN A 344 -12.09 -2.41 6.87
CA GLN A 344 -11.22 -3.46 7.43
C GLN A 344 -9.74 -3.06 7.46
N GLY A 345 -9.32 -2.14 6.59
CA GLY A 345 -7.91 -1.72 6.49
C GLY A 345 -7.64 -0.27 6.87
N GLY A 346 -8.68 0.55 7.07
CA GLY A 346 -8.50 1.98 7.29
C GLY A 346 -8.03 2.74 6.04
N TYR A 347 -8.07 2.10 4.86
CA TYR A 347 -7.71 2.75 3.60
C TYR A 347 -8.69 3.83 3.22
N LEU A 348 -8.20 4.86 2.52
CA LEU A 348 -9.09 5.88 1.97
C LEU A 348 -9.89 5.30 0.81
N PRO A 349 -11.21 5.54 0.75
CA PRO A 349 -11.97 5.10 -0.40
C PRO A 349 -11.61 5.92 -1.63
N GLY A 350 -11.28 5.21 -2.72
CA GLY A 350 -11.07 5.80 -4.04
C GLY A 350 -12.38 6.08 -4.79
N PHE A 351 -13.52 5.60 -4.28
CA PHE A 351 -14.86 5.86 -4.81
C PHE A 351 -15.51 6.99 -3.99
N ASN A 352 -15.68 8.16 -4.59
CA ASN A 352 -15.96 9.42 -3.89
C ASN A 352 -17.21 9.39 -3.00
N ALA A 353 -18.29 8.69 -3.43
CA ALA A 353 -19.53 8.61 -2.66
C ALA A 353 -19.33 7.97 -1.27
N LEU A 354 -18.29 7.16 -1.08
CA LEU A 354 -18.01 6.50 0.19
C LEU A 354 -17.40 7.43 1.25
N LEU A 355 -16.88 8.57 0.87
CA LEU A 355 -16.37 9.58 1.82
C LEU A 355 -17.49 10.15 2.72
N GLU A 356 -18.75 10.05 2.27
CA GLU A 356 -19.95 10.49 3.02
C GLU A 356 -20.81 9.30 3.49
N ASP A 357 -20.42 8.06 3.20
CA ASP A 357 -21.14 6.84 3.61
C ASP A 357 -21.02 6.63 5.12
N GLN A 358 -22.15 6.58 5.82
CA GLN A 358 -22.17 6.49 7.28
C GLN A 358 -21.63 5.17 7.83
N GLU A 359 -21.71 4.08 7.07
CA GLU A 359 -21.15 2.79 7.45
C GLU A 359 -19.61 2.82 7.30
N VAL A 360 -19.13 3.44 6.22
CA VAL A 360 -17.68 3.65 6.00
C VAL A 360 -17.12 4.57 7.08
N ILE A 361 -17.75 5.70 7.37
CA ILE A 361 -17.34 6.61 8.44
C ILE A 361 -17.39 5.90 9.81
N GLY A 362 -18.41 5.09 10.07
CA GLY A 362 -18.51 4.32 11.32
C GLY A 362 -17.44 3.22 11.44
N GLY A 363 -17.04 2.61 10.33
CA GLY A 363 -15.95 1.63 10.25
C GLY A 363 -14.56 2.27 10.27
N ASN A 364 -14.39 3.38 9.56
CA ASN A 364 -13.17 4.18 9.46
C ASN A 364 -13.43 5.60 9.96
N ASP A 365 -13.54 5.76 11.27
CA ASP A 365 -13.85 7.03 11.93
C ASP A 365 -12.74 8.09 11.79
N MET A 366 -11.54 7.72 11.31
CA MET A 366 -10.51 8.66 10.89
C MET A 366 -11.07 9.72 9.91
N LEU A 367 -11.98 9.32 9.03
CA LEU A 367 -12.64 10.20 8.06
C LEU A 367 -13.41 11.34 8.72
N SER A 368 -13.79 11.22 9.99
CA SER A 368 -14.48 12.25 10.77
C SER A 368 -13.54 13.20 11.50
N TYR A 369 -12.26 12.87 11.67
CA TYR A 369 -11.30 13.65 12.45
C TYR A 369 -10.99 14.99 11.75
N GLU A 370 -11.02 16.09 12.52
CA GLU A 370 -10.74 17.43 12.00
C GLU A 370 -9.34 17.53 11.38
N GLY A 371 -8.33 17.04 12.10
CA GLY A 371 -6.95 17.05 11.59
C GLY A 371 -6.78 16.24 10.29
N PHE A 372 -7.55 15.15 10.11
CA PHE A 372 -7.58 14.40 8.87
C PHE A 372 -8.22 15.20 7.72
N LYS A 373 -9.36 15.85 7.97
CA LYS A 373 -10.03 16.72 6.97
C LYS A 373 -9.13 17.88 6.54
N ASN A 374 -8.39 18.46 7.51
CA ASN A 374 -7.39 19.49 7.21
C ASN A 374 -6.23 18.93 6.38
N ALA A 375 -5.77 17.70 6.66
CA ALA A 375 -4.73 17.04 5.87
C ALA A 375 -5.17 16.78 4.42
N LEU A 376 -6.42 16.35 4.19
CA LEU A 376 -6.99 16.19 2.84
C LEU A 376 -6.97 17.47 2.02
N SER A 377 -7.11 18.63 2.68
CA SER A 377 -7.10 19.95 2.03
C SER A 377 -5.68 20.49 1.81
N ASN A 378 -4.67 19.84 2.38
CA ASN A 378 -3.27 20.27 2.32
C ASN A 378 -2.37 19.13 1.82
N THR A 379 -2.51 18.81 0.55
CA THR A 379 -1.72 17.76 -0.10
C THR A 379 -0.75 18.35 -1.12
N ILE A 380 0.37 17.66 -1.35
CA ILE A 380 1.39 18.02 -2.32
C ILE A 380 1.74 16.83 -3.21
N ALA A 381 2.21 17.10 -4.43
CA ALA A 381 2.56 16.06 -5.38
C ALA A 381 4.08 15.77 -5.37
N ARG A 382 4.44 14.52 -5.58
CA ARG A 382 5.79 14.11 -5.98
C ARG A 382 6.11 14.66 -7.38
N PRO A 383 7.39 14.68 -7.82
CA PRO A 383 7.74 15.13 -9.18
C PRO A 383 6.98 14.35 -10.23
N VAL A 384 6.57 15.04 -11.30
CA VAL A 384 5.95 14.40 -12.47
C VAL A 384 6.99 14.33 -13.59
N SER A 385 7.47 13.13 -13.90
CA SER A 385 8.46 12.91 -14.95
C SER A 385 8.18 11.59 -15.66
N PRO A 386 8.40 11.51 -17.00
CA PRO A 386 8.37 10.24 -17.71
C PRO A 386 9.51 9.28 -17.31
N GLU A 387 10.56 9.80 -16.66
CA GLU A 387 11.69 9.04 -16.10
C GLU A 387 11.65 9.05 -14.56
N TYR A 388 10.44 8.95 -13.98
CA TYR A 388 10.25 9.12 -12.54
C TYR A 388 11.18 8.25 -11.69
N SER A 389 11.36 6.98 -12.06
CA SER A 389 12.24 6.05 -11.32
C SER A 389 13.66 6.60 -11.19
N LYS A 390 14.21 7.16 -12.26
CA LYS A 390 15.56 7.75 -12.26
C LYS A 390 15.62 9.05 -11.45
N VAL A 391 14.56 9.85 -11.49
CA VAL A 391 14.44 11.08 -10.68
C VAL A 391 14.40 10.69 -9.20
N SER A 392 13.57 9.73 -8.82
CA SER A 392 13.44 9.23 -7.46
C SER A 392 14.74 8.61 -6.94
N ASP A 393 15.42 7.79 -7.74
CA ASP A 393 16.74 7.23 -7.38
C ASP A 393 17.75 8.32 -7.06
N THR A 394 17.81 9.38 -7.88
CA THR A 394 18.73 10.51 -7.62
C THR A 394 18.39 11.20 -6.31
N ILE A 395 17.12 11.47 -6.04
CA ILE A 395 16.66 12.08 -4.79
C ILE A 395 17.06 11.20 -3.60
N GLN A 396 16.79 9.90 -3.67
CA GLN A 396 17.12 8.95 -2.62
C GLN A 396 18.61 8.90 -2.31
N ILE A 397 19.44 8.76 -3.34
CA ILE A 397 20.89 8.64 -3.19
C ILE A 397 21.47 9.90 -2.57
N GLU A 398 21.16 11.07 -3.10
CA GLU A 398 21.78 12.31 -2.65
C GLU A 398 21.23 12.77 -1.29
N ALA A 399 19.93 12.61 -1.02
CA ALA A 399 19.38 12.90 0.29
C ALA A 399 19.94 11.95 1.36
N HIS A 400 19.93 10.61 1.10
CA HIS A 400 20.44 9.64 2.08
C HIS A 400 21.94 9.84 2.37
N LYS A 401 22.76 10.14 1.35
CA LYS A 401 24.16 10.44 1.49
C LYS A 401 24.39 11.66 2.39
N TYR A 402 23.63 12.75 2.18
CA TYR A 402 23.68 13.93 3.02
C TYR A 402 23.24 13.62 4.47
N LEU A 403 22.11 12.95 4.64
CA LEU A 403 21.58 12.58 5.97
C LEU A 403 22.53 11.67 6.75
N SER A 404 23.28 10.82 6.06
CA SER A 404 24.23 9.88 6.68
C SER A 404 25.51 10.55 7.14
N SER A 405 25.98 11.59 6.42
CA SER A 405 27.27 12.23 6.69
C SER A 405 27.14 13.61 7.35
N GLY A 406 26.04 14.32 7.14
CA GLY A 406 25.88 15.72 7.46
C GLY A 406 26.67 16.66 6.53
N GLU A 407 27.28 16.12 5.46
CA GLU A 407 28.16 16.87 4.55
C GLU A 407 27.63 16.82 3.11
N GLY A 408 28.01 17.81 2.29
CA GLY A 408 27.70 17.83 0.86
C GLY A 408 26.31 18.36 0.52
N LEU A 409 25.71 19.18 1.38
CA LEU A 409 24.36 19.73 1.19
C LEU A 409 24.20 20.43 -0.18
N ASP A 410 25.10 21.34 -0.54
CA ASP A 410 24.98 22.11 -1.78
C ASP A 410 25.07 21.19 -3.02
N ALA A 411 25.89 20.14 -2.97
CA ALA A 411 25.97 19.14 -4.05
C ALA A 411 24.68 18.30 -4.14
N ALA A 412 24.09 17.91 -3.01
CA ALA A 412 22.82 17.20 -2.98
C ALA A 412 21.68 18.08 -3.56
N VAL A 413 21.64 19.35 -3.18
CA VAL A 413 20.66 20.33 -3.71
C VAL A 413 20.79 20.47 -5.23
N GLU A 414 22.01 20.65 -5.75
CA GLU A 414 22.28 20.79 -7.19
C GLU A 414 21.84 19.53 -7.97
N ALA A 415 22.20 18.35 -7.47
CA ALA A 415 21.84 17.08 -8.11
C ALA A 415 20.33 16.84 -8.13
N ILE A 416 19.64 17.09 -7.02
CA ILE A 416 18.17 16.95 -6.93
C ILE A 416 17.48 17.95 -7.85
N GLN A 417 17.92 19.23 -7.87
CA GLN A 417 17.38 20.24 -8.79
C GLN A 417 17.55 19.83 -10.26
N ALA A 418 18.71 19.30 -10.62
CA ALA A 418 18.95 18.83 -11.99
C ALA A 418 18.07 17.62 -12.36
N ALA A 419 17.79 16.73 -11.41
CA ALA A 419 16.95 15.56 -11.65
C ALA A 419 15.48 15.95 -11.87
N ILE A 420 14.93 16.82 -11.04
CA ILE A 420 13.50 17.22 -11.17
C ILE A 420 13.22 18.17 -12.35
N ALA A 421 14.25 18.75 -12.96
CA ALA A 421 14.13 19.63 -14.14
C ALA A 421 14.04 18.84 -15.47
N GLN A 422 14.19 17.52 -15.46
CA GLN A 422 14.11 16.62 -16.63
C GLN A 422 12.67 16.19 -16.90
#